data_20bce036a94b406ff19abcf4df026c89
#
_entry.id   20bce036a94b406ff19abcf4df026c89
#
_cell.length_a   1.000
_cell.length_b   1.000
_cell.length_c   1.000
_cell.angle_alpha   90.00
_cell.angle_beta   90.00
_cell.angle_gamma   90.00
#
_symmetry.space_group_name_H-M   'P 1'
#
loop_
_entity.id
_entity.type
_entity.pdbx_description
1 polymer ?
#
loop_
_entity_poly.entity_id
_entity_poly.type
_entity_poly.pdbx_seq_one_letter_code
_entity_poly.pdbx_strand_id
1 'polypeptide(L)'
;IDAAVQADDYKVYLLNEVSRLGTTYEAEKKILHYQQPTPLELSELVERYDARIYERQRHNKDFLEVSLGLSDQPSNLKVEIGADAKDLSEDAVHLRNLQKRYTIQRNVATPIQLANTTLGFVGTQEVLKDTVQALLFQTAFFHSYQDVNFISLLSKEVYQETWQTWRMLSHFKLSELNMRGLIYNEKLRDVVLNAFYQLLMKRKQTVNEAVKEKP
;
A
#
# COMPACT_ATOMS: atom_id res chain seq x y z
N ILE A 1 54.83 12.23 -4.76
CA ILE A 1 54.48 10.81 -4.50
C ILE A 1 53.27 10.77 -3.57
N ASP A 2 53.24 11.56 -2.51
CA ASP A 2 52.13 11.54 -1.55
C ASP A 2 50.76 11.96 -2.12
N ALA A 3 50.71 12.97 -3.00
CA ALA A 3 49.45 13.43 -3.58
C ALA A 3 48.80 12.43 -4.55
N ALA A 4 49.59 11.66 -5.28
CA ALA A 4 49.10 10.62 -6.17
C ALA A 4 48.55 9.42 -5.38
N VAL A 5 49.21 9.04 -4.28
CA VAL A 5 48.73 7.97 -3.38
C VAL A 5 47.46 8.37 -2.70
N GLN A 6 47.34 9.60 -2.21
CA GLN A 6 46.09 10.13 -1.62
C GLN A 6 44.94 10.17 -2.61
N ALA A 7 45.19 10.50 -3.89
CA ALA A 7 44.15 10.49 -4.93
C ALA A 7 43.68 9.07 -5.26
N ASP A 8 44.56 8.07 -5.25
CA ASP A 8 44.17 6.68 -5.47
C ASP A 8 43.40 6.10 -4.28
N ASP A 9 43.81 6.39 -3.05
CA ASP A 9 43.10 5.98 -1.84
C ASP A 9 41.70 6.60 -1.80
N TYR A 10 41.53 7.88 -2.20
CA TYR A 10 40.26 8.54 -2.30
C TYR A 10 39.35 7.89 -3.36
N LYS A 11 39.86 7.53 -4.53
CA LYS A 11 39.10 6.81 -5.55
C LYS A 11 38.60 5.45 -5.05
N VAL A 12 39.45 4.69 -4.38
CA VAL A 12 39.10 3.39 -3.79
C VAL A 12 37.99 3.58 -2.74
N TYR A 13 38.12 4.59 -1.88
CA TYR A 13 37.08 4.94 -0.91
C TYR A 13 35.75 5.27 -1.59
N LEU A 14 35.73 6.12 -2.62
CA LEU A 14 34.52 6.47 -3.36
C LEU A 14 33.86 5.25 -4.02
N LEU A 15 34.66 4.37 -4.63
CA LEU A 15 34.12 3.14 -5.23
C LEU A 15 33.46 2.23 -4.20
N ASN A 16 34.06 2.10 -3.02
CA ASN A 16 33.49 1.32 -1.93
C ASN A 16 32.17 1.94 -1.42
N GLU A 17 32.12 3.27 -1.25
CA GLU A 17 30.89 3.96 -0.82
C GLU A 17 29.78 3.86 -1.86
N VAL A 18 30.08 4.02 -3.15
CA VAL A 18 29.11 3.84 -4.24
C VAL A 18 28.57 2.41 -4.26
N SER A 19 29.45 1.41 -4.08
CA SER A 19 29.03 0.01 -3.99
C SER A 19 28.10 -0.23 -2.78
N ARG A 20 28.44 0.31 -1.62
CA ARG A 20 27.63 0.22 -0.40
C ARG A 20 26.27 0.88 -0.58
N LEU A 21 26.22 2.09 -1.15
CA LEU A 21 24.98 2.79 -1.47
C LEU A 21 24.11 1.99 -2.45
N GLY A 22 24.71 1.43 -3.50
CA GLY A 22 24.03 0.58 -4.46
C GLY A 22 23.40 -0.65 -3.80
N THR A 23 24.15 -1.33 -2.95
CA THR A 23 23.64 -2.50 -2.21
C THR A 23 22.49 -2.13 -1.30
N THR A 24 22.57 -1.01 -0.57
CA THR A 24 21.53 -0.54 0.34
C THR A 24 20.29 -0.10 -0.43
N TYR A 25 20.46 0.57 -1.57
CA TYR A 25 19.37 1.00 -2.46
C TYR A 25 18.58 -0.20 -3.01
N GLU A 26 19.28 -1.23 -3.47
CA GLU A 26 18.63 -2.46 -3.95
C GLU A 26 17.97 -3.25 -2.81
N ALA A 27 18.55 -3.23 -1.62
CA ALA A 27 17.94 -3.85 -0.44
C ALA A 27 16.64 -3.12 -0.05
N GLU A 28 16.61 -1.78 -0.06
CA GLU A 28 15.40 -0.99 0.17
C GLU A 28 14.32 -1.33 -0.85
N LYS A 29 14.67 -1.40 -2.13
CA LYS A 29 13.75 -1.77 -3.20
C LYS A 29 13.12 -3.15 -2.98
N LYS A 30 13.91 -4.12 -2.59
CA LYS A 30 13.43 -5.47 -2.25
C LYS A 30 12.46 -5.46 -1.06
N ILE A 31 12.74 -4.65 -0.03
CA ILE A 31 11.86 -4.51 1.13
C ILE A 31 10.52 -3.91 0.72
N LEU A 32 10.53 -2.81 -0.05
CA LEU A 32 9.31 -2.17 -0.55
C LEU A 32 8.46 -3.12 -1.40
N HIS A 33 9.11 -3.89 -2.26
CA HIS A 33 8.45 -4.90 -3.08
C HIS A 33 7.87 -6.04 -2.24
N TYR A 34 8.61 -6.52 -1.23
CA TYR A 34 8.11 -7.52 -0.31
C TYR A 34 6.89 -7.02 0.48
N GLN A 35 6.92 -5.78 0.95
CA GLN A 35 5.81 -5.18 1.71
C GLN A 35 4.55 -5.01 0.86
N GLN A 36 4.70 -4.65 -0.42
CA GLN A 36 3.60 -4.38 -1.35
C GLN A 36 3.77 -5.17 -2.65
N PRO A 37 3.54 -6.50 -2.64
CA PRO A 37 3.60 -7.32 -3.83
C PRO A 37 2.53 -6.91 -4.85
N THR A 38 2.81 -7.20 -6.11
CA THR A 38 1.85 -6.99 -7.19
C THR A 38 0.64 -7.94 -7.07
N PRO A 39 -0.52 -7.63 -7.68
CA PRO A 39 -1.67 -8.55 -7.68
C PRO A 39 -1.35 -9.95 -8.21
N LEU A 40 -0.45 -10.08 -9.18
CA LEU A 40 -0.02 -11.37 -9.70
C LEU A 40 0.72 -12.19 -8.63
N GLU A 41 1.68 -11.57 -7.96
CA GLU A 41 2.42 -12.22 -6.88
C GLU A 41 1.52 -12.58 -5.70
N LEU A 42 0.54 -11.74 -5.37
CA LEU A 42 -0.47 -12.06 -4.37
C LEU A 42 -1.29 -13.30 -4.76
N SER A 43 -1.62 -13.47 -6.04
CA SER A 43 -2.30 -14.66 -6.55
C SER A 43 -1.47 -15.91 -6.33
N GLU A 44 -0.18 -15.86 -6.64
CA GLU A 44 0.77 -16.96 -6.40
C GLU A 44 0.90 -17.29 -4.91
N LEU A 45 0.91 -16.27 -4.04
CA LEU A 45 0.92 -16.44 -2.59
C LEU A 45 -0.36 -17.13 -2.08
N VAL A 46 -1.52 -16.81 -2.65
CA VAL A 46 -2.79 -17.47 -2.32
C VAL A 46 -2.77 -18.93 -2.73
N GLU A 47 -2.31 -19.24 -3.95
CA GLU A 47 -2.27 -20.60 -4.49
C GLU A 47 -1.42 -21.55 -3.62
N ARG A 48 -0.33 -21.05 -3.05
CA ARG A 48 0.53 -21.84 -2.16
C ARG A 48 0.18 -21.76 -0.67
N TYR A 49 -0.92 -21.10 -0.30
CA TYR A 49 -1.35 -20.92 1.09
C TYR A 49 -0.27 -20.27 1.97
N ASP A 50 0.32 -19.18 1.46
CA ASP A 50 1.43 -18.49 2.13
C ASP A 50 1.02 -17.95 3.50
N ALA A 51 1.95 -17.97 4.46
CA ALA A 51 1.73 -17.50 5.82
C ALA A 51 1.43 -15.99 5.92
N ARG A 52 1.66 -15.23 4.85
CA ARG A 52 1.34 -13.79 4.77
C ARG A 52 -0.16 -13.50 4.60
N ILE A 53 -0.97 -14.51 4.31
CA ILE A 53 -2.43 -14.34 4.27
C ILE A 53 -2.91 -13.90 5.64
N TYR A 54 -3.56 -12.73 5.71
CA TYR A 54 -4.04 -12.08 6.94
C TYR A 54 -2.94 -11.64 7.92
N GLU A 55 -1.74 -11.35 7.41
CA GLU A 55 -0.62 -10.95 8.27
C GLU A 55 -0.79 -9.57 8.93
N ARG A 56 -1.57 -8.65 8.30
CA ARG A 56 -1.76 -7.27 8.81
C ARG A 56 -2.94 -7.21 9.77
N GLN A 57 -2.62 -7.04 11.05
CA GLN A 57 -3.62 -6.97 12.12
C GLN A 57 -3.86 -5.52 12.54
N ARG A 58 -4.97 -5.25 13.25
CA ARG A 58 -5.40 -3.89 13.65
C ARG A 58 -4.35 -3.07 14.40
N HIS A 59 -3.43 -3.71 15.10
CA HIS A 59 -2.36 -3.04 15.84
C HIS A 59 -1.08 -2.79 15.02
N ASN A 60 -0.99 -3.34 13.81
CA ASN A 60 0.14 -3.12 12.93
C ASN A 60 0.08 -1.72 12.31
N LYS A 61 1.25 -1.11 12.08
CA LYS A 61 1.34 0.22 11.46
C LYS A 61 0.85 0.24 10.02
N ASP A 62 1.00 -0.87 9.32
CA ASP A 62 0.59 -1.09 7.93
C ASP A 62 -0.83 -1.67 7.79
N PHE A 63 -1.60 -1.68 8.89
CA PHE A 63 -3.02 -2.04 8.82
C PHE A 63 -3.78 -1.10 7.89
N LEU A 64 -4.52 -1.65 6.94
CA LEU A 64 -5.23 -0.92 5.86
C LEU A 64 -4.32 -0.12 4.92
N GLU A 65 -3.03 -0.45 4.85
CA GLU A 65 -2.15 0.06 3.82
C GLU A 65 -2.19 -0.84 2.58
N VAL A 66 -2.33 -0.25 1.40
CA VAL A 66 -2.35 -0.94 0.11
C VAL A 66 -1.56 -0.16 -0.92
N SER A 67 -1.20 -0.78 -2.05
CA SER A 67 -0.52 -0.10 -3.15
C SER A 67 -1.51 0.33 -4.24
N LEU A 68 -1.38 1.58 -4.71
CA LEU A 68 -2.11 2.07 -5.88
C LEU A 68 -1.46 1.66 -7.21
N GLY A 69 -0.30 1.05 -7.18
CA GLY A 69 0.50 0.69 -8.35
C GLY A 69 1.97 1.02 -8.13
N LEU A 70 2.71 1.19 -9.22
CA LEU A 70 4.13 1.48 -9.20
C LEU A 70 4.39 2.93 -9.60
N SER A 71 5.25 3.61 -8.86
CA SER A 71 5.73 4.94 -9.20
C SER A 71 7.13 5.21 -8.63
N ASP A 72 7.68 6.35 -8.94
CA ASP A 72 8.91 6.82 -8.32
C ASP A 72 8.58 7.40 -6.94
N GLN A 73 9.24 6.88 -5.89
CA GLN A 73 9.02 7.28 -4.50
C GLN A 73 10.32 7.82 -3.89
N PRO A 74 10.24 8.73 -2.91
CA PRO A 74 11.43 9.14 -2.16
C PRO A 74 12.11 7.93 -1.52
N SER A 75 13.44 7.82 -1.68
CA SER A 75 14.24 6.83 -0.95
C SER A 75 14.45 7.27 0.49
N ASN A 76 14.53 6.31 1.40
CA ASN A 76 14.94 6.56 2.79
C ASN A 76 16.46 6.76 2.92
N LEU A 77 17.22 6.55 1.86
CA LEU A 77 18.66 6.79 1.84
C LEU A 77 18.96 8.28 1.88
N LYS A 78 19.63 8.72 2.92
CA LYS A 78 20.18 10.07 3.03
C LYS A 78 21.62 10.05 2.56
N VAL A 79 21.87 10.62 1.39
CA VAL A 79 23.21 10.75 0.83
C VAL A 79 23.68 12.19 1.03
N GLU A 80 24.60 12.40 1.96
CA GLU A 80 25.24 13.69 2.19
C GLU A 80 26.58 13.74 1.45
N ILE A 81 26.78 14.79 0.69
CA ILE A 81 28.03 15.04 -0.04
C ILE A 81 28.66 16.34 0.48
N GLY A 82 29.98 16.27 0.75
CA GLY A 82 30.74 17.44 1.24
C GLY A 82 31.11 18.46 0.16
N ALA A 83 30.60 18.34 -1.08
CA ALA A 83 30.88 19.24 -2.15
C ALA A 83 30.06 20.54 -2.05
N ASP A 84 30.69 21.70 -2.23
CA ASP A 84 30.00 22.98 -2.32
C ASP A 84 29.03 22.94 -3.52
N ALA A 85 27.85 23.49 -3.36
CA ALA A 85 26.83 23.57 -4.43
C ALA A 85 27.31 24.38 -5.64
N LYS A 86 28.30 25.25 -5.47
CA LYS A 86 28.93 26.08 -6.51
C LYS A 86 30.14 25.43 -7.17
N ASP A 87 30.64 24.32 -6.65
CA ASP A 87 31.76 23.61 -7.22
C ASP A 87 31.31 22.91 -8.51
N LEU A 88 31.91 23.31 -9.65
CA LEU A 88 31.65 22.78 -10.98
C LEU A 88 32.71 21.77 -11.43
N SER A 89 33.60 21.32 -10.56
CA SER A 89 34.55 20.25 -10.88
C SER A 89 33.81 18.97 -11.31
N GLU A 90 34.42 18.16 -12.16
CA GLU A 90 33.83 16.92 -12.64
C GLU A 90 33.45 15.98 -11.49
N ASP A 91 34.30 15.91 -10.45
CA ASP A 91 34.06 15.10 -9.26
C ASP A 91 32.83 15.60 -8.48
N ALA A 92 32.69 16.91 -8.27
CA ALA A 92 31.55 17.48 -7.59
C ALA A 92 30.24 17.28 -8.36
N VAL A 93 30.29 17.38 -9.70
CA VAL A 93 29.13 17.09 -10.57
C VAL A 93 28.77 15.61 -10.49
N HIS A 94 29.77 14.71 -10.49
CA HIS A 94 29.54 13.28 -10.38
C HIS A 94 28.90 12.90 -9.02
N LEU A 95 29.39 13.44 -7.91
CA LEU A 95 28.84 13.22 -6.58
C LEU A 95 27.39 13.71 -6.47
N ARG A 96 27.07 14.88 -7.01
CA ARG A 96 25.68 15.39 -7.04
C ARG A 96 24.75 14.51 -7.88
N ASN A 97 25.25 13.95 -8.99
CA ASN A 97 24.46 13.01 -9.79
C ASN A 97 24.21 11.70 -9.06
N LEU A 98 25.20 11.19 -8.30
CA LEU A 98 25.02 10.04 -7.44
C LEU A 98 23.99 10.32 -6.32
N GLN A 99 24.08 11.46 -5.67
CA GLN A 99 23.10 11.87 -4.65
C GLN A 99 21.68 11.86 -5.25
N LYS A 100 21.47 12.53 -6.39
CA LYS A 100 20.16 12.56 -7.07
C LYS A 100 19.67 11.16 -7.43
N ARG A 101 20.56 10.28 -7.89
CA ARG A 101 20.22 8.90 -8.25
C ARG A 101 19.66 8.12 -7.07
N TYR A 102 20.25 8.25 -5.90
CA TYR A 102 19.88 7.49 -4.71
C TYR A 102 18.81 8.15 -3.83
N THR A 103 18.37 9.38 -4.16
CA THR A 103 17.28 10.06 -3.46
C THR A 103 15.89 9.55 -3.85
N ILE A 104 15.77 8.86 -4.98
CA ILE A 104 14.49 8.40 -5.52
C ILE A 104 14.59 6.91 -5.81
N GLN A 105 13.71 6.13 -5.21
CA GLN A 105 13.45 4.74 -5.57
C GLN A 105 12.52 4.73 -6.79
N ARG A 106 12.99 4.10 -7.88
CA ARG A 106 12.23 4.05 -9.13
C ARG A 106 11.41 2.80 -9.25
N ASN A 107 10.18 2.98 -9.77
CA ASN A 107 9.27 1.90 -10.09
C ASN A 107 9.04 0.98 -8.89
N VAL A 108 8.68 1.57 -7.76
CA VAL A 108 8.32 0.87 -6.52
C VAL A 108 6.85 1.11 -6.17
N ALA A 109 6.30 0.28 -5.30
CA ALA A 109 4.93 0.39 -4.87
C ALA A 109 4.62 1.78 -4.29
N THR A 110 3.44 2.30 -4.63
CA THR A 110 2.90 3.56 -4.09
C THR A 110 1.93 3.25 -2.97
N PRO A 111 2.38 3.20 -1.71
CA PRO A 111 1.51 2.86 -0.59
C PRO A 111 0.51 3.97 -0.32
N ILE A 112 -0.71 3.57 0.05
CA ILE A 112 -1.75 4.46 0.53
C ILE A 112 -2.43 3.85 1.74
N GLN A 113 -2.72 4.69 2.73
CA GLN A 113 -3.48 4.31 3.92
C GLN A 113 -4.98 4.48 3.67
N LEU A 114 -5.74 3.38 3.76
CA LEU A 114 -7.21 3.41 3.57
C LEU A 114 -7.96 3.87 4.81
N ALA A 115 -7.37 3.76 6.00
CA ALA A 115 -8.02 4.20 7.23
C ALA A 115 -8.30 5.70 7.20
N ASN A 116 -9.56 6.07 7.42
CA ASN A 116 -10.03 7.47 7.42
C ASN A 116 -9.74 8.23 6.12
N THR A 117 -9.59 7.53 5.01
CA THR A 117 -9.28 8.12 3.70
C THR A 117 -10.45 7.95 2.75
N THR A 118 -10.73 8.99 1.97
CA THR A 118 -11.65 8.92 0.83
C THR A 118 -10.86 9.03 -0.46
N LEU A 119 -11.00 8.03 -1.34
CA LEU A 119 -10.34 7.97 -2.63
C LEU A 119 -11.35 8.19 -3.75
N GLY A 120 -10.99 9.03 -4.71
CA GLY A 120 -11.72 9.21 -5.95
C GLY A 120 -10.89 8.74 -7.13
N PHE A 121 -11.45 7.85 -7.96
CA PHE A 121 -10.82 7.39 -9.19
C PHE A 121 -11.59 7.91 -10.38
N VAL A 122 -10.87 8.44 -11.38
CA VAL A 122 -11.43 8.95 -12.64
C VAL A 122 -10.72 8.25 -13.78
N GLY A 123 -11.48 7.64 -14.67
CA GLY A 123 -10.93 6.90 -15.80
C GLY A 123 -12.00 6.16 -16.60
N THR A 124 -11.59 5.33 -17.53
CA THR A 124 -12.51 4.43 -18.26
C THR A 124 -13.03 3.34 -17.33
N GLN A 125 -14.21 2.82 -17.63
CA GLN A 125 -14.85 1.76 -16.81
C GLN A 125 -13.93 0.55 -16.59
N GLU A 126 -13.20 0.14 -17.62
CA GLU A 126 -12.26 -0.98 -17.55
C GLU A 126 -11.11 -0.72 -16.55
N VAL A 127 -10.45 0.43 -16.68
CA VAL A 127 -9.35 0.81 -15.77
C VAL A 127 -9.85 0.95 -14.34
N LEU A 128 -11.02 1.57 -14.14
CA LEU A 128 -11.62 1.71 -12.81
C LEU A 128 -11.94 0.35 -12.19
N LYS A 129 -12.51 -0.56 -12.98
CA LYS A 129 -12.81 -1.92 -12.55
C LYS A 129 -11.53 -2.64 -12.07
N ASP A 130 -10.49 -2.64 -12.89
CA ASP A 130 -9.25 -3.34 -12.58
C ASP A 130 -8.55 -2.73 -11.37
N THR A 131 -8.54 -1.39 -11.26
CA THR A 131 -7.96 -0.69 -10.10
C THR A 131 -8.68 -1.05 -8.80
N VAL A 132 -10.02 -0.99 -8.80
CA VAL A 132 -10.80 -1.31 -7.59
C VAL A 132 -10.68 -2.79 -7.22
N GLN A 133 -10.68 -3.69 -8.19
CA GLN A 133 -10.47 -5.12 -7.94
C GLN A 133 -9.09 -5.40 -7.36
N ALA A 134 -8.03 -4.76 -7.88
CA ALA A 134 -6.68 -4.89 -7.35
C ALA A 134 -6.57 -4.40 -5.89
N LEU A 135 -7.21 -3.28 -5.56
CA LEU A 135 -7.25 -2.75 -4.18
C LEU A 135 -8.01 -3.67 -3.23
N LEU A 136 -9.17 -4.18 -3.65
CA LEU A 136 -9.95 -5.12 -2.83
C LEU A 136 -9.20 -6.43 -2.64
N PHE A 137 -8.52 -6.94 -3.67
CA PHE A 137 -7.75 -8.17 -3.59
C PHE A 137 -6.57 -8.03 -2.61
N GLN A 138 -5.80 -6.95 -2.71
CA GLN A 138 -4.72 -6.66 -1.76
C GLN A 138 -5.26 -6.55 -0.33
N THR A 139 -6.35 -5.80 -0.15
CA THR A 139 -6.97 -5.61 1.17
C THR A 139 -7.44 -6.95 1.74
N ALA A 140 -8.07 -7.79 0.94
CA ALA A 140 -8.56 -9.10 1.36
C ALA A 140 -7.43 -10.10 1.65
N PHE A 141 -6.31 -9.99 0.92
CA PHE A 141 -5.14 -10.84 1.16
C PHE A 141 -4.50 -10.55 2.52
N PHE A 142 -4.24 -9.27 2.79
CA PHE A 142 -3.50 -8.87 3.98
C PHE A 142 -4.32 -8.80 5.26
N HIS A 143 -5.66 -8.66 5.16
CA HIS A 143 -6.51 -8.44 6.32
C HIS A 143 -7.57 -9.52 6.44
N SER A 144 -7.81 -9.97 7.67
CA SER A 144 -8.87 -10.92 7.96
C SER A 144 -10.26 -10.31 7.70
N TYR A 145 -11.19 -11.12 7.21
CA TYR A 145 -12.61 -10.76 7.10
C TYR A 145 -13.28 -10.50 8.47
N GLN A 146 -12.64 -10.85 9.56
CA GLN A 146 -13.08 -10.48 10.91
C GLN A 146 -12.72 -9.03 11.26
N ASP A 147 -11.66 -8.50 10.66
CA ASP A 147 -11.18 -7.15 10.90
C ASP A 147 -11.69 -6.14 9.86
N VAL A 148 -11.86 -6.58 8.62
CA VAL A 148 -12.25 -5.71 7.49
C VAL A 148 -13.41 -6.33 6.73
N ASN A 149 -14.48 -5.55 6.57
CA ASN A 149 -15.61 -5.91 5.72
C ASN A 149 -15.77 -4.93 4.56
N PHE A 150 -16.26 -5.45 3.43
CA PHE A 150 -16.51 -4.68 2.23
C PHE A 150 -18.01 -4.44 2.04
N ILE A 151 -18.34 -3.21 1.67
CA ILE A 151 -19.69 -2.83 1.21
C ILE A 151 -19.51 -2.12 -0.13
N SER A 152 -20.16 -2.62 -1.18
CA SER A 152 -20.14 -2.05 -2.53
C SER A 152 -21.53 -1.68 -2.99
N LEU A 153 -21.64 -0.49 -3.58
CA LEU A 153 -22.84 -0.01 -4.26
C LEU A 153 -22.57 -0.09 -5.77
N LEU A 154 -23.33 -0.91 -6.48
CA LEU A 154 -23.10 -1.24 -7.88
C LEU A 154 -24.40 -1.09 -8.67
N SER A 155 -24.33 -0.79 -9.96
CA SER A 155 -25.49 -1.00 -10.83
C SER A 155 -25.72 -2.51 -11.03
N LYS A 156 -26.93 -2.88 -11.41
CA LYS A 156 -27.31 -4.30 -11.63
C LYS A 156 -26.45 -4.93 -12.74
N GLU A 157 -26.19 -4.18 -13.80
CA GLU A 157 -25.40 -4.60 -14.95
C GLU A 157 -23.95 -4.88 -14.53
N VAL A 158 -23.31 -3.92 -13.87
CA VAL A 158 -21.93 -4.04 -13.37
C VAL A 158 -21.80 -5.21 -12.40
N TYR A 159 -22.78 -5.43 -11.53
CA TYR A 159 -22.81 -6.59 -10.65
C TYR A 159 -22.82 -7.90 -11.42
N GLN A 160 -23.73 -8.05 -12.40
CA GLN A 160 -23.89 -9.28 -13.17
C GLN A 160 -22.67 -9.59 -14.03
N GLU A 161 -22.08 -8.58 -14.66
CA GLU A 161 -20.96 -8.74 -15.58
C GLU A 161 -19.63 -9.03 -14.85
N THR A 162 -19.42 -8.46 -13.69
CA THR A 162 -18.08 -8.45 -13.09
C THR A 162 -18.07 -8.92 -11.64
N TRP A 163 -18.99 -8.44 -10.82
CA TRP A 163 -18.87 -8.54 -9.36
C TRP A 163 -19.58 -9.74 -8.74
N GLN A 164 -20.33 -10.48 -9.51
CA GLN A 164 -21.10 -11.64 -9.00
C GLN A 164 -20.20 -12.68 -8.32
N THR A 165 -19.00 -12.91 -8.83
CA THR A 165 -18.03 -13.87 -8.26
C THR A 165 -17.48 -13.41 -6.92
N TRP A 166 -17.35 -12.11 -6.70
CA TRP A 166 -16.85 -11.53 -5.45
C TRP A 166 -17.75 -11.80 -4.24
N ARG A 167 -19.01 -12.17 -4.48
CA ARG A 167 -19.93 -12.59 -3.41
C ARG A 167 -19.41 -13.74 -2.56
N MET A 168 -18.51 -14.56 -3.12
CA MET A 168 -17.91 -15.68 -2.42
C MET A 168 -16.85 -15.27 -1.42
N LEU A 169 -16.26 -14.08 -1.60
CA LEU A 169 -15.25 -13.55 -0.69
C LEU A 169 -15.86 -13.25 0.69
N SER A 170 -15.26 -13.81 1.75
CA SER A 170 -15.77 -13.70 3.11
C SER A 170 -15.86 -12.24 3.61
N HIS A 171 -15.04 -11.35 3.10
CA HIS A 171 -15.05 -9.91 3.42
C HIS A 171 -16.36 -9.21 3.06
N PHE A 172 -17.11 -9.72 2.07
CA PHE A 172 -18.45 -9.22 1.76
C PHE A 172 -19.55 -9.81 2.64
N LYS A 173 -19.22 -10.74 3.54
CA LYS A 173 -20.19 -11.29 4.49
C LYS A 173 -20.25 -10.41 5.74
N LEU A 174 -21.29 -9.62 5.85
CA LEU A 174 -21.59 -8.80 7.03
C LEU A 174 -22.23 -9.70 8.11
N SER A 175 -21.41 -10.40 8.87
CA SER A 175 -21.88 -11.47 9.78
C SER A 175 -22.82 -10.92 10.86
N GLU A 176 -22.55 -9.75 11.44
CA GLU A 176 -23.42 -9.11 12.44
C GLU A 176 -24.81 -8.76 11.88
N LEU A 177 -24.96 -8.59 10.58
CA LEU A 177 -26.20 -8.25 9.90
C LEU A 177 -26.83 -9.45 9.19
N ASN A 178 -26.14 -10.58 9.15
CA ASN A 178 -26.49 -11.76 8.35
C ASN A 178 -26.79 -11.44 6.89
N MET A 179 -26.01 -10.56 6.29
CA MET A 179 -26.21 -10.00 4.93
C MET A 179 -24.91 -10.02 4.13
N ARG A 180 -25.04 -9.79 2.81
CA ARG A 180 -23.91 -9.54 1.92
C ARG A 180 -23.78 -8.05 1.62
N GLY A 181 -22.52 -7.56 1.63
CA GLY A 181 -22.20 -6.15 1.36
C GLY A 181 -22.18 -5.77 -0.14
N LEU A 182 -22.71 -6.62 -1.03
CA LEU A 182 -22.84 -6.33 -2.47
C LEU A 182 -24.25 -5.85 -2.75
N ILE A 183 -24.41 -4.54 -2.94
CA ILE A 183 -25.69 -3.85 -3.12
C ILE A 183 -25.84 -3.46 -4.59
N TYR A 184 -26.80 -4.05 -5.29
CA TYR A 184 -27.00 -3.86 -6.73
C TYR A 184 -28.46 -3.61 -7.12
N ASN A 185 -29.33 -3.38 -6.14
CA ASN A 185 -30.70 -2.92 -6.36
C ASN A 185 -31.21 -2.09 -5.18
N GLU A 186 -32.25 -1.31 -5.40
CA GLU A 186 -32.77 -0.35 -4.40
C GLU A 186 -33.28 -1.02 -3.13
N LYS A 187 -33.99 -2.13 -3.26
CA LYS A 187 -34.52 -2.86 -2.09
C LYS A 187 -33.41 -3.35 -1.18
N LEU A 188 -32.37 -3.91 -1.77
CA LEU A 188 -31.20 -4.38 -1.03
C LEU A 188 -30.42 -3.22 -0.42
N ARG A 189 -30.29 -2.10 -1.16
CA ARG A 189 -29.66 -0.87 -0.67
C ARG A 189 -30.34 -0.40 0.63
N ASP A 190 -31.64 -0.23 0.61
CA ASP A 190 -32.37 0.32 1.75
C ASP A 190 -32.28 -0.61 2.97
N VAL A 191 -32.36 -1.92 2.77
CA VAL A 191 -32.24 -2.91 3.85
C VAL A 191 -30.81 -2.90 4.44
N VAL A 192 -29.77 -2.96 3.60
CA VAL A 192 -28.37 -3.00 4.08
C VAL A 192 -27.97 -1.69 4.74
N LEU A 193 -28.31 -0.54 4.14
CA LEU A 193 -27.95 0.76 4.70
C LEU A 193 -28.66 1.04 6.02
N ASN A 194 -29.92 0.67 6.15
CA ASN A 194 -30.65 0.78 7.42
C ASN A 194 -30.03 -0.11 8.51
N ALA A 195 -29.76 -1.37 8.19
CA ALA A 195 -29.13 -2.29 9.13
C ALA A 195 -27.73 -1.80 9.55
N PHE A 196 -26.94 -1.29 8.61
CA PHE A 196 -25.63 -0.72 8.86
C PHE A 196 -25.71 0.54 9.74
N TYR A 197 -26.66 1.42 9.47
CA TYR A 197 -26.90 2.59 10.31
C TYR A 197 -27.21 2.21 11.76
N GLN A 198 -28.09 1.23 11.99
CA GLN A 198 -28.40 0.74 13.32
C GLN A 198 -27.16 0.15 14.03
N LEU A 199 -26.32 -0.60 13.31
CA LEU A 199 -25.07 -1.12 13.83
C LEU A 199 -24.12 0.00 14.29
N LEU A 200 -23.96 1.04 13.47
CA LEU A 200 -23.12 2.20 13.81
C LEU A 200 -23.65 2.96 15.03
N MET A 201 -24.95 3.14 15.12
CA MET A 201 -25.59 3.77 16.29
C MET A 201 -25.35 2.98 17.55
N LYS A 202 -25.49 1.66 17.50
CA LYS A 202 -25.20 0.78 18.64
C LYS A 202 -23.74 0.88 19.07
N ARG A 203 -22.77 0.82 18.12
CA ARG A 203 -21.35 0.98 18.43
C ARG A 203 -21.01 2.32 19.07
N LYS A 204 -21.63 3.41 18.58
CA LYS A 204 -21.47 4.75 19.15
C LYS A 204 -21.98 4.83 20.59
N GLN A 205 -23.13 4.21 20.88
CA GLN A 205 -23.66 4.14 22.25
C GLN A 205 -22.70 3.39 23.18
N THR A 206 -22.23 2.21 22.79
CA THR A 206 -21.28 1.42 23.58
C THR A 206 -19.98 2.19 23.88
N VAL A 207 -19.44 2.91 22.91
CA VAL A 207 -18.24 3.75 23.12
C VAL A 207 -18.53 4.88 24.11
N ASN A 208 -19.68 5.55 24.00
CA ASN A 208 -20.06 6.63 24.92
C ASN A 208 -20.27 6.12 26.36
N GLU A 209 -20.84 4.94 26.53
CA GLU A 209 -20.98 4.29 27.84
C GLU A 209 -19.61 3.94 28.45
N ALA A 210 -18.72 3.31 27.66
CA ALA A 210 -17.36 2.98 28.10
C ALA A 210 -16.51 4.22 28.45
N VAL A 211 -16.78 5.38 27.84
CA VAL A 211 -16.11 6.65 28.19
C VAL A 211 -16.66 7.23 29.48
N LYS A 212 -17.95 7.04 29.77
CA LYS A 212 -18.58 7.53 31.02
C LYS A 212 -18.22 6.71 32.25
N GLU A 213 -17.86 5.42 32.04
CA GLU A 213 -17.47 4.51 33.13
C GLU A 213 -15.98 4.58 33.50
N LYS A 214 -15.17 5.38 32.81
CA LYS A 214 -13.79 5.65 33.22
C LYS A 214 -13.81 6.72 34.31
N PRO A 215 -13.31 6.40 35.54
CA PRO A 215 -13.22 7.33 36.65
C PRO A 215 -12.23 8.48 36.39
#